data_cdf24597fc806bbf9825dfdcf7ce5550
#
_entry.id   cdf24597fc806bbf9825dfdcf7ce5550
#
_cell.length_a   1.000
_cell.length_b   1.000
_cell.length_c   1.000
_cell.angle_alpha   90.00
_cell.angle_beta   90.00
_cell.angle_gamma   90.00
#
_symmetry.space_group_name_H-M   'P 1'
#
loop_
_entity.id
_entity.type
_entity.pdbx_description
1 polymer ?
#
loop_
_entity_poly.entity_id
_entity_poly.type
_entity_poly.pdbx_seq_one_letter_code
_entity_poly.pdbx_strand_id
1 'polypeptide(L)'
;LINVDGFYGRQAAKSKMEAFQLQTERTKEYLELEVNKAFMQLQLGYKAVAVLEKANATGDANLKLIENYFKQGILQKTDLLSVQVRVNEIKNQLQYAKSNVQNASDYLGFLLNEDTTNKVYKPIEALENSIVIETINTTLPANRKDIQAMDKSSEAYAKMLQSSKMNFLPRLNAFGSYELYDDTFLGTNAKGYLVGAQLSWSVFDGYKSIGKMEKAKADFQKSEIENQQYKAQSQ
;
A
#
# COMPACT_ATOMS: atom_id res chain seq x y z
N LEU A 1 20.28 -29.33 -16.53
CA LEU A 1 20.99 -28.48 -15.56
C LEU A 1 20.77 -29.03 -14.15
N ILE A 2 21.75 -29.77 -13.62
CA ILE A 2 21.72 -30.23 -12.22
C ILE A 2 22.71 -29.35 -11.46
N ASN A 3 22.27 -28.13 -11.14
CA ASN A 3 23.01 -27.19 -10.33
C ASN A 3 22.32 -27.03 -8.99
N VAL A 4 22.95 -27.47 -7.91
CA VAL A 4 22.38 -27.46 -6.57
C VAL A 4 22.13 -26.02 -6.08
N ASP A 5 23.03 -25.10 -6.39
CA ASP A 5 22.88 -23.66 -6.14
C ASP A 5 21.65 -23.09 -6.86
N GLY A 6 21.42 -23.48 -8.11
CA GLY A 6 20.25 -23.07 -8.88
C GLY A 6 18.92 -23.65 -8.35
N PHE A 7 18.96 -24.83 -7.72
CA PHE A 7 17.79 -25.41 -7.07
C PHE A 7 17.34 -24.54 -5.87
N TYR A 8 18.29 -24.20 -4.96
CA TYR A 8 17.99 -23.32 -3.84
C TYR A 8 17.67 -21.88 -4.30
N GLY A 9 18.32 -21.39 -5.34
CA GLY A 9 17.99 -20.10 -5.94
C GLY A 9 16.56 -20.02 -6.45
N ARG A 10 16.05 -21.08 -7.09
CA ARG A 10 14.64 -21.17 -7.52
C ARG A 10 13.68 -21.24 -6.33
N GLN A 11 14.03 -21.97 -5.28
CA GLN A 11 13.22 -21.99 -4.05
C GLN A 11 13.16 -20.60 -3.40
N ALA A 12 14.30 -19.89 -3.33
CA ALA A 12 14.34 -18.52 -2.83
C ALA A 12 13.44 -17.58 -3.64
N ALA A 13 13.51 -17.68 -4.98
CA ALA A 13 12.64 -16.89 -5.86
C ALA A 13 11.15 -17.22 -5.65
N LYS A 14 10.80 -18.49 -5.41
CA LYS A 14 9.43 -18.91 -5.10
C LYS A 14 8.95 -18.32 -3.79
N SER A 15 9.72 -18.44 -2.70
CA SER A 15 9.37 -17.85 -1.40
C SER A 15 9.24 -16.32 -1.49
N LYS A 16 10.09 -15.67 -2.28
CA LYS A 16 10.00 -14.23 -2.54
C LYS A 16 8.74 -13.86 -3.31
N MET A 17 8.34 -14.64 -4.31
CA MET A 17 7.08 -14.46 -5.04
C MET A 17 5.88 -14.58 -4.09
N GLU A 18 5.86 -15.63 -3.24
CA GLU A 18 4.81 -15.81 -2.23
C GLU A 18 4.75 -14.62 -1.26
N ALA A 19 5.90 -14.08 -0.83
CA ALA A 19 5.95 -12.88 0.01
C ALA A 19 5.30 -11.67 -0.70
N PHE A 20 5.60 -11.42 -1.97
CA PHE A 20 4.99 -10.33 -2.73
C PHE A 20 3.48 -10.53 -2.96
N GLN A 21 3.02 -11.78 -3.16
CA GLN A 21 1.58 -12.06 -3.25
C GLN A 21 0.87 -11.68 -1.95
N LEU A 22 1.43 -12.08 -0.79
CA LEU A 22 0.88 -11.72 0.52
C LEU A 22 0.92 -10.21 0.78
N GLN A 23 1.97 -9.51 0.36
CA GLN A 23 2.03 -8.05 0.42
C GLN A 23 0.96 -7.40 -0.45
N THR A 24 0.70 -7.96 -1.64
CA THR A 24 -0.36 -7.46 -2.52
C THR A 24 -1.74 -7.63 -1.88
N GLU A 25 -2.00 -8.79 -1.26
CA GLU A 25 -3.24 -9.00 -0.51
C GLU A 25 -3.38 -8.02 0.65
N ARG A 26 -2.29 -7.80 1.40
CA ARG A 26 -2.29 -6.81 2.49
C ARG A 26 -2.53 -5.39 1.99
N THR A 27 -1.95 -5.02 0.85
CA THR A 27 -2.18 -3.72 0.23
C THR A 27 -3.64 -3.52 -0.16
N LYS A 28 -4.32 -4.58 -0.64
CA LYS A 28 -5.76 -4.53 -0.92
C LYS A 28 -6.58 -4.31 0.35
N GLU A 29 -6.30 -5.05 1.43
CA GLU A 29 -6.96 -4.85 2.72
C GLU A 29 -6.76 -3.42 3.26
N TYR A 30 -5.55 -2.88 3.13
CA TYR A 30 -5.23 -1.51 3.53
C TYR A 30 -5.97 -0.48 2.68
N LEU A 31 -6.00 -0.68 1.37
CA LEU A 31 -6.73 0.19 0.46
C LEU A 31 -8.23 0.21 0.77
N GLU A 32 -8.82 -0.96 1.03
CA GLU A 32 -10.23 -1.07 1.44
C GLU A 32 -10.52 -0.29 2.72
N LEU A 33 -9.62 -0.40 3.72
CA LEU A 33 -9.73 0.39 4.95
C LEU A 33 -9.65 1.89 4.67
N GLU A 34 -8.72 2.34 3.83
CA GLU A 34 -8.57 3.76 3.49
C GLU A 34 -9.76 4.30 2.69
N VAL A 35 -10.32 3.52 1.77
CA VAL A 35 -11.56 3.87 1.05
C VAL A 35 -12.72 4.05 2.04
N ASN A 36 -12.89 3.11 2.97
CA ASN A 36 -13.94 3.19 3.98
C ASN A 36 -13.77 4.42 4.89
N LYS A 37 -12.55 4.74 5.32
CA LYS A 37 -12.25 5.95 6.10
C LYS A 37 -12.57 7.22 5.31
N ALA A 38 -12.12 7.28 4.05
CA ALA A 38 -12.38 8.43 3.18
C ALA A 38 -13.88 8.64 2.95
N PHE A 39 -14.63 7.55 2.76
CA PHE A 39 -16.09 7.61 2.64
C PHE A 39 -16.76 8.13 3.91
N MET A 40 -16.36 7.65 5.09
CA MET A 40 -16.86 8.14 6.37
C MET A 40 -16.53 9.63 6.59
N GLN A 41 -15.32 10.06 6.22
CA GLN A 41 -14.94 11.47 6.30
C GLN A 41 -15.79 12.35 5.40
N LEU A 42 -16.09 11.88 4.19
CA LEU A 42 -16.99 12.57 3.27
C LEU A 42 -18.41 12.70 3.86
N GLN A 43 -18.96 11.63 4.45
CA GLN A 43 -20.27 11.66 5.11
C GLN A 43 -20.30 12.65 6.28
N LEU A 44 -19.26 12.66 7.13
CA LEU A 44 -19.11 13.62 8.23
C LEU A 44 -19.05 15.06 7.70
N GLY A 45 -18.32 15.28 6.62
CA GLY A 45 -18.24 16.59 5.95
C GLY A 45 -19.62 17.10 5.52
N TYR A 46 -20.42 16.27 4.88
CA TYR A 46 -21.79 16.65 4.49
C TYR A 46 -22.69 16.96 5.70
N LYS A 47 -22.58 16.20 6.78
CA LYS A 47 -23.31 16.47 8.03
C LYS A 47 -22.88 17.80 8.65
N ALA A 48 -21.58 18.09 8.66
CA ALA A 48 -21.06 19.37 9.15
C ALA A 48 -21.58 20.55 8.30
N VAL A 49 -21.58 20.42 6.98
CA VAL A 49 -22.18 21.44 6.08
C VAL A 49 -23.65 21.65 6.39
N ALA A 50 -24.45 20.59 6.54
CA ALA A 50 -25.88 20.71 6.84
C ALA A 50 -26.15 21.42 8.19
N VAL A 51 -25.33 21.14 9.22
CA VAL A 51 -25.42 21.84 10.51
C VAL A 51 -25.08 23.33 10.37
N LEU A 52 -24.00 23.65 9.66
CA LEU A 52 -23.55 25.03 9.46
C LEU A 52 -24.48 25.82 8.55
N GLU A 53 -25.15 25.19 7.59
CA GLU A 53 -26.20 25.84 6.77
C GLU A 53 -27.41 26.24 7.64
N LYS A 54 -27.84 25.37 8.55
CA LYS A 54 -28.89 25.72 9.53
C LYS A 54 -28.44 26.82 10.47
N ALA A 55 -27.19 26.74 10.98
CA ALA A 55 -26.65 27.80 11.85
C ALA A 55 -26.55 29.15 11.12
N ASN A 56 -26.12 29.13 9.85
CA ASN A 56 -26.07 30.36 9.04
C ASN A 56 -27.46 30.95 8.80
N ALA A 57 -28.47 30.14 8.45
CA ALA A 57 -29.85 30.60 8.27
C ALA A 57 -30.40 31.22 9.57
N THR A 58 -30.17 30.60 10.73
CA THR A 58 -30.55 31.14 12.03
C THR A 58 -29.81 32.44 12.35
N GLY A 59 -28.48 32.48 12.05
CA GLY A 59 -27.66 33.68 12.23
C GLY A 59 -28.13 34.84 11.38
N ASP A 60 -28.42 34.62 10.10
CA ASP A 60 -28.92 35.65 9.18
C ASP A 60 -30.33 36.18 9.64
N ALA A 61 -31.21 35.29 10.11
CA ALA A 61 -32.49 35.69 10.67
C ALA A 61 -32.33 36.56 11.94
N ASN A 62 -31.44 36.16 12.83
CA ASN A 62 -31.12 36.93 14.04
C ASN A 62 -30.50 38.30 13.72
N LEU A 63 -29.55 38.33 12.77
CA LEU A 63 -28.93 39.58 12.33
C LEU A 63 -30.00 40.56 11.82
N LYS A 64 -30.92 40.08 10.97
CA LYS A 64 -32.05 40.91 10.48
C LYS A 64 -32.92 41.48 11.57
N LEU A 65 -33.18 40.71 12.64
CA LEU A 65 -33.93 41.16 13.82
C LEU A 65 -33.16 42.27 14.57
N ILE A 66 -31.85 42.05 14.82
CA ILE A 66 -31.00 43.03 15.50
C ILE A 66 -30.83 44.32 14.68
N GLU A 67 -30.72 44.22 13.35
CA GLU A 67 -30.71 45.38 12.44
C GLU A 67 -32.00 46.23 12.58
N ASN A 68 -33.16 45.57 12.69
CA ASN A 68 -34.42 46.27 12.87
C ASN A 68 -34.49 46.99 14.23
N TYR A 69 -34.04 46.35 15.35
CA TYR A 69 -33.97 46.96 16.64
C TYR A 69 -32.98 48.13 16.71
N PHE A 70 -31.83 48.00 16.02
CA PHE A 70 -30.89 49.09 15.88
C PHE A 70 -31.50 50.29 15.12
N LYS A 71 -32.22 50.07 14.01
CA LYS A 71 -32.95 51.12 13.27
C LYS A 71 -34.02 51.84 14.10
N GLN A 72 -34.61 51.13 15.07
CA GLN A 72 -35.61 51.71 16.01
C GLN A 72 -34.94 52.39 17.20
N GLY A 73 -33.62 52.44 17.28
CA GLY A 73 -32.88 53.05 18.40
C GLY A 73 -32.88 52.25 19.69
N ILE A 74 -33.30 50.97 19.67
CA ILE A 74 -33.42 50.09 20.85
C ILE A 74 -32.03 49.49 21.22
N LEU A 75 -31.15 49.27 20.26
CA LEU A 75 -29.85 48.65 20.44
C LEU A 75 -28.70 49.59 20.04
N GLN A 76 -27.51 49.34 20.62
CA GLN A 76 -26.30 50.06 20.30
C GLN A 76 -25.62 49.48 19.05
N LYS A 77 -24.79 50.30 18.36
CA LYS A 77 -24.03 49.88 17.19
C LYS A 77 -23.06 48.71 17.49
N THR A 78 -22.53 48.67 18.73
CA THR A 78 -21.67 47.60 19.21
C THR A 78 -22.36 46.23 19.19
N ASP A 79 -23.66 46.20 19.56
CA ASP A 79 -24.44 44.98 19.60
C ASP A 79 -24.68 44.45 18.17
N LEU A 80 -25.01 45.33 17.24
CA LEU A 80 -25.16 44.99 15.84
C LEU A 80 -23.85 44.47 15.26
N LEU A 81 -22.72 45.13 15.50
CA LEU A 81 -21.41 44.70 15.00
C LEU A 81 -21.00 43.34 15.56
N SER A 82 -21.27 43.08 16.83
CA SER A 82 -20.98 41.79 17.46
C SER A 82 -21.73 40.63 16.78
N VAL A 83 -23.01 40.85 16.45
CA VAL A 83 -23.81 39.85 15.72
C VAL A 83 -23.32 39.68 14.27
N GLN A 84 -22.97 40.78 13.60
CA GLN A 84 -22.37 40.70 12.25
C GLN A 84 -21.10 39.92 12.22
N VAL A 85 -20.19 40.12 13.18
CA VAL A 85 -18.94 39.33 13.28
C VAL A 85 -19.29 37.86 13.46
N ARG A 86 -20.22 37.53 14.37
CA ARG A 86 -20.61 36.14 14.60
C ARG A 86 -21.20 35.46 13.37
N VAL A 87 -22.05 36.13 12.61
CA VAL A 87 -22.63 35.61 11.37
C VAL A 87 -21.54 35.40 10.32
N ASN A 88 -20.59 36.34 10.20
CA ASN A 88 -19.48 36.18 9.28
C ASN A 88 -18.54 35.00 9.66
N GLU A 89 -18.30 34.76 10.95
CA GLU A 89 -17.59 33.57 11.42
C GLU A 89 -18.28 32.29 10.98
N ILE A 90 -19.61 32.19 11.14
CA ILE A 90 -20.39 31.03 10.71
C ILE A 90 -20.30 30.86 9.19
N LYS A 91 -20.40 31.95 8.42
CA LYS A 91 -20.22 31.91 6.94
C LYS A 91 -18.84 31.39 6.54
N ASN A 92 -17.80 31.85 7.21
CA ASN A 92 -16.44 31.36 6.98
C ASN A 92 -16.31 29.88 7.31
N GLN A 93 -16.85 29.43 8.46
CA GLN A 93 -16.85 28.01 8.83
C GLN A 93 -17.61 27.16 7.82
N LEU A 94 -18.74 27.65 7.30
CA LEU A 94 -19.50 26.97 6.25
C LEU A 94 -18.68 26.81 4.96
N GLN A 95 -17.97 27.87 4.56
CA GLN A 95 -17.12 27.83 3.38
C GLN A 95 -15.97 26.81 3.55
N TYR A 96 -15.33 26.78 4.72
CA TYR A 96 -14.32 25.77 5.04
C TYR A 96 -14.89 24.35 5.03
N ALA A 97 -16.09 24.14 5.59
CA ALA A 97 -16.74 22.84 5.56
C ALA A 97 -17.04 22.37 4.12
N LYS A 98 -17.52 23.28 3.26
CA LYS A 98 -17.74 22.97 1.83
C LYS A 98 -16.45 22.62 1.11
N SER A 99 -15.37 23.35 1.37
CA SER A 99 -14.05 23.02 0.80
C SER A 99 -13.54 21.67 1.30
N ASN A 100 -13.77 21.32 2.57
CA ASN A 100 -13.39 20.01 3.12
C ASN A 100 -14.19 18.87 2.49
N VAL A 101 -15.46 19.07 2.15
CA VAL A 101 -16.26 18.08 1.40
C VAL A 101 -15.66 17.87 0.01
N GLN A 102 -15.25 18.94 -0.70
CA GLN A 102 -14.60 18.82 -1.99
C GLN A 102 -13.30 18.03 -1.87
N ASN A 103 -12.42 18.40 -0.92
CA ASN A 103 -11.15 17.70 -0.70
C ASN A 103 -11.34 16.22 -0.35
N ALA A 104 -12.33 15.90 0.49
CA ALA A 104 -12.66 14.52 0.84
C ALA A 104 -13.20 13.73 -0.36
N SER A 105 -14.00 14.39 -1.21
CA SER A 105 -14.48 13.81 -2.46
C SER A 105 -13.35 13.53 -3.45
N ASP A 106 -12.43 14.48 -3.62
CA ASP A 106 -11.27 14.33 -4.51
C ASP A 106 -10.34 13.22 -4.02
N TYR A 107 -10.11 13.13 -2.70
CA TYR A 107 -9.32 12.07 -2.11
C TYR A 107 -9.97 10.68 -2.30
N LEU A 108 -11.29 10.58 -2.14
CA LEU A 108 -12.01 9.34 -2.41
C LEU A 108 -11.89 8.93 -3.89
N GLY A 109 -12.03 9.87 -4.81
CA GLY A 109 -11.85 9.62 -6.24
C GLY A 109 -10.43 9.18 -6.58
N PHE A 110 -9.42 9.79 -5.96
CA PHE A 110 -8.03 9.35 -6.09
C PHE A 110 -7.85 7.89 -5.65
N LEU A 111 -8.41 7.50 -4.51
CA LEU A 111 -8.34 6.11 -4.02
C LEU A 111 -9.07 5.12 -4.95
N LEU A 112 -10.15 5.57 -5.61
CA LEU A 112 -10.91 4.77 -6.58
C LEU A 112 -10.28 4.78 -7.98
N ASN A 113 -9.19 5.54 -8.18
CA ASN A 113 -8.55 5.77 -9.47
C ASN A 113 -9.52 6.32 -10.52
N GLU A 114 -10.43 7.22 -10.10
CA GLU A 114 -11.37 7.90 -10.97
C GLU A 114 -10.96 9.36 -11.21
N ASP A 115 -11.26 9.87 -12.39
CA ASP A 115 -11.12 11.31 -12.68
C ASP A 115 -12.24 12.08 -11.98
N THR A 116 -11.85 12.89 -10.98
CA THR A 116 -12.75 13.73 -10.18
C THR A 116 -12.91 15.15 -10.71
N THR A 117 -12.35 15.47 -11.88
CA THR A 117 -12.45 16.79 -12.47
C THR A 117 -13.93 17.20 -12.62
N ASN A 118 -14.35 18.20 -11.87
CA ASN A 118 -15.74 18.71 -11.80
C ASN A 118 -16.79 17.72 -11.25
N LYS A 119 -16.39 16.70 -10.50
CA LYS A 119 -17.30 15.76 -9.83
C LYS A 119 -17.17 15.87 -8.31
N VAL A 120 -18.29 15.77 -7.62
CA VAL A 120 -18.33 15.67 -6.15
C VAL A 120 -19.18 14.46 -5.78
N TYR A 121 -18.59 13.51 -5.07
CA TYR A 121 -19.32 12.33 -4.60
C TYR A 121 -20.33 12.73 -3.53
N LYS A 122 -21.55 12.21 -3.65
CA LYS A 122 -22.59 12.39 -2.65
C LYS A 122 -22.93 11.03 -2.02
N PRO A 123 -22.69 10.83 -0.73
CA PRO A 123 -23.06 9.60 -0.05
C PRO A 123 -24.58 9.39 -0.08
N ILE A 124 -25.03 8.21 -0.44
CA ILE A 124 -26.45 7.84 -0.49
C ILE A 124 -26.86 7.17 0.84
N GLU A 125 -25.91 6.40 1.43
CA GLU A 125 -26.16 5.66 2.67
C GLU A 125 -26.01 6.54 3.91
N ALA A 126 -26.89 6.33 4.88
CA ALA A 126 -26.75 6.95 6.20
C ALA A 126 -25.69 6.21 7.01
N LEU A 127 -24.93 6.95 7.86
CA LEU A 127 -24.08 6.35 8.87
C LEU A 127 -24.95 5.50 9.81
N GLU A 128 -24.79 4.19 9.78
CA GLU A 128 -25.35 3.34 10.83
C GLU A 128 -24.55 3.53 12.12
N ASN A 129 -25.26 3.85 13.20
CA ASN A 129 -24.65 4.12 14.51
C ASN A 129 -24.28 2.84 15.29
N SER A 130 -24.08 1.72 14.63
CA SER A 130 -23.67 0.48 15.29
C SER A 130 -22.15 0.40 15.44
N ILE A 131 -21.60 1.05 16.47
CA ILE A 131 -20.25 0.77 16.92
C ILE A 131 -20.31 -0.52 17.75
N VAL A 132 -20.06 -1.65 17.10
CA VAL A 132 -19.78 -2.88 17.82
C VAL A 132 -18.34 -2.80 18.29
N ILE A 133 -18.12 -2.48 19.56
CA ILE A 133 -16.80 -2.56 20.19
C ILE A 133 -16.56 -4.05 20.45
N GLU A 134 -15.94 -4.74 19.48
CA GLU A 134 -15.37 -6.06 19.74
C GLU A 134 -14.22 -5.91 20.73
N THR A 135 -14.14 -6.85 21.68
CA THR A 135 -13.02 -6.91 22.62
C THR A 135 -11.73 -7.07 21.82
N ILE A 136 -10.84 -6.09 21.94
CA ILE A 136 -9.54 -6.11 21.26
C ILE A 136 -8.74 -7.29 21.82
N ASN A 137 -8.56 -8.33 21.01
CA ASN A 137 -7.62 -9.39 21.32
C ASN A 137 -6.20 -8.82 21.22
N THR A 138 -5.46 -8.82 22.33
CA THR A 138 -4.08 -8.32 22.40
C THR A 138 -3.05 -9.24 21.72
N THR A 139 -3.48 -10.44 21.29
CA THR A 139 -2.61 -11.37 20.57
C THR A 139 -2.65 -11.09 19.07
N LEU A 140 -1.48 -10.97 18.46
CA LEU A 140 -1.36 -10.81 17.00
C LEU A 140 -2.02 -12.01 16.28
N PRO A 141 -2.99 -11.77 15.40
CA PRO A 141 -3.56 -12.86 14.61
C PRO A 141 -2.49 -13.49 13.71
N ALA A 142 -2.30 -14.81 13.81
CA ALA A 142 -1.32 -15.54 12.99
C ALA A 142 -1.64 -15.49 11.48
N ASN A 143 -2.87 -15.13 11.11
CA ASN A 143 -3.33 -15.04 9.73
C ASN A 143 -3.07 -13.67 9.08
N ARG A 144 -2.45 -12.71 9.76
CA ARG A 144 -2.09 -11.40 9.18
C ARG A 144 -1.15 -11.58 8.00
N LYS A 145 -1.55 -11.08 6.84
CA LYS A 145 -0.83 -11.23 5.57
C LYS A 145 0.55 -10.56 5.55
N ASP A 146 0.69 -9.43 6.22
CA ASP A 146 1.96 -8.73 6.36
C ASP A 146 3.00 -9.54 7.17
N ILE A 147 2.59 -10.19 8.27
CA ILE A 147 3.46 -11.07 9.06
C ILE A 147 3.88 -12.28 8.24
N GLN A 148 2.92 -12.94 7.56
CA GLN A 148 3.21 -14.07 6.68
C GLN A 148 4.17 -13.66 5.53
N ALA A 149 4.01 -12.45 4.99
CA ALA A 149 4.91 -11.92 3.97
C ALA A 149 6.36 -11.76 4.49
N MET A 150 6.52 -11.25 5.71
CA MET A 150 7.83 -11.12 6.37
C MET A 150 8.46 -12.51 6.63
N ASP A 151 7.68 -13.49 7.10
CA ASP A 151 8.14 -14.85 7.28
C ASP A 151 8.61 -15.48 5.96
N LYS A 152 7.85 -15.30 4.87
CA LYS A 152 8.23 -15.76 3.51
C LYS A 152 9.45 -15.04 2.97
N SER A 153 9.61 -13.76 3.27
CA SER A 153 10.82 -13.00 2.93
C SER A 153 12.05 -13.57 3.63
N SER A 154 11.97 -13.83 4.94
CA SER A 154 13.08 -14.43 5.70
C SER A 154 13.40 -15.84 5.19
N GLU A 155 12.39 -16.65 4.83
CA GLU A 155 12.60 -17.96 4.19
C GLU A 155 13.35 -17.81 2.86
N ALA A 156 13.02 -16.81 2.04
CA ALA A 156 13.72 -16.55 0.79
C ALA A 156 15.21 -16.24 1.02
N TYR A 157 15.55 -15.42 2.00
CA TYR A 157 16.94 -15.13 2.37
C TYR A 157 17.68 -16.38 2.91
N ALA A 158 17.01 -17.22 3.70
CA ALA A 158 17.57 -18.50 4.14
C ALA A 158 17.93 -19.41 2.97
N LYS A 159 17.04 -19.53 1.97
CA LYS A 159 17.30 -20.29 0.74
C LYS A 159 18.42 -19.68 -0.12
N MET A 160 18.52 -18.34 -0.15
CA MET A 160 19.60 -17.65 -0.85
C MET A 160 20.96 -17.91 -0.19
N LEU A 161 21.01 -17.93 1.16
CA LEU A 161 22.20 -18.33 1.88
C LEU A 161 22.60 -19.78 1.54
N GLN A 162 21.64 -20.72 1.51
CA GLN A 162 21.91 -22.08 1.08
C GLN A 162 22.42 -22.16 -0.36
N SER A 163 21.79 -21.42 -1.28
CA SER A 163 22.28 -21.30 -2.66
C SER A 163 23.74 -20.82 -2.71
N SER A 164 24.07 -19.79 -1.91
CA SER A 164 25.45 -19.26 -1.85
C SER A 164 26.45 -20.28 -1.29
N LYS A 165 26.06 -21.12 -0.31
CA LYS A 165 26.90 -22.24 0.20
C LYS A 165 27.12 -23.31 -0.86
N MET A 166 26.13 -23.57 -1.73
CA MET A 166 26.23 -24.58 -2.78
C MET A 166 27.12 -24.13 -3.96
N ASN A 167 27.50 -22.85 -4.04
CA ASN A 167 28.45 -22.36 -5.04
C ASN A 167 29.86 -23.01 -4.95
N PHE A 168 30.18 -23.61 -3.80
CA PHE A 168 31.44 -24.35 -3.63
C PHE A 168 31.41 -25.74 -4.26
N LEU A 169 30.26 -26.23 -4.68
CA LEU A 169 30.10 -27.51 -5.35
C LEU A 169 30.34 -27.40 -6.86
N PRO A 170 30.84 -28.47 -7.50
CA PRO A 170 30.94 -28.48 -8.95
C PRO A 170 29.56 -28.40 -9.61
N ARG A 171 29.49 -27.72 -10.75
CA ARG A 171 28.30 -27.57 -11.59
C ARG A 171 28.37 -28.49 -12.77
N LEU A 172 27.28 -29.23 -13.00
CA LEU A 172 27.12 -30.09 -14.17
C LEU A 172 26.11 -29.46 -15.14
N ASN A 173 26.56 -29.06 -16.30
CA ASN A 173 25.73 -28.53 -17.37
C ASN A 173 25.65 -29.56 -18.51
N ALA A 174 24.44 -29.93 -18.90
CA ALA A 174 24.19 -30.65 -20.12
C ALA A 174 23.74 -29.68 -21.21
N PHE A 175 24.23 -29.86 -22.42
CA PHE A 175 23.84 -29.04 -23.56
C PHE A 175 23.56 -29.95 -24.78
N GLY A 176 22.68 -29.45 -25.63
CA GLY A 176 22.40 -30.08 -26.93
C GLY A 176 22.04 -28.98 -27.91
N SER A 177 22.61 -29.08 -29.11
CA SER A 177 22.23 -28.26 -30.25
C SER A 177 21.85 -29.15 -31.41
N TYR A 178 20.88 -28.75 -32.18
CA TYR A 178 20.51 -29.33 -33.45
C TYR A 178 20.74 -28.27 -34.51
N GLU A 179 21.62 -28.52 -35.43
CA GLU A 179 22.05 -27.56 -36.44
C GLU A 179 21.61 -28.05 -37.82
N LEU A 180 21.03 -27.15 -38.58
CA LEU A 180 20.67 -27.35 -39.98
C LEU A 180 21.65 -26.55 -40.83
N TYR A 181 22.41 -27.25 -41.64
CA TYR A 181 23.35 -26.64 -42.57
C TYR A 181 22.79 -26.82 -43.98
N ASP A 182 22.50 -25.73 -44.66
CA ASP A 182 22.11 -25.75 -46.08
C ASP A 182 22.56 -24.44 -46.73
N ASP A 183 22.99 -24.57 -48.00
CA ASP A 183 23.31 -23.41 -48.83
C ASP A 183 22.07 -22.64 -49.28
N THR A 184 20.88 -23.20 -49.06
CA THR A 184 19.60 -22.60 -49.38
C THR A 184 18.81 -22.25 -48.10
N PHE A 185 18.16 -21.08 -48.09
CA PHE A 185 17.33 -20.63 -46.95
C PHE A 185 16.22 -21.64 -46.64
N LEU A 186 16.22 -22.22 -45.42
CA LEU A 186 15.35 -23.30 -44.98
C LEU A 186 15.56 -24.69 -45.62
N GLY A 187 16.69 -24.95 -46.26
CA GLY A 187 17.08 -26.29 -46.70
C GLY A 187 17.37 -27.24 -45.54
N THR A 188 17.12 -28.53 -45.69
CA THR A 188 17.29 -29.57 -44.65
C THR A 188 18.23 -30.68 -45.05
N ASN A 189 19.09 -30.46 -46.05
CA ASN A 189 19.91 -31.51 -46.65
C ASN A 189 21.11 -31.93 -45.77
N ALA A 190 21.60 -31.03 -44.91
CA ALA A 190 22.64 -31.39 -43.95
C ALA A 190 22.12 -31.14 -42.50
N LYS A 191 22.14 -32.18 -41.69
CA LYS A 191 21.66 -32.17 -40.30
C LYS A 191 22.80 -32.59 -39.38
N GLY A 192 23.05 -31.77 -38.36
CA GLY A 192 23.99 -32.09 -37.31
C GLY A 192 23.35 -32.02 -35.93
N TYR A 193 23.72 -32.90 -35.03
CA TYR A 193 23.38 -32.75 -33.62
C TYR A 193 24.66 -32.83 -32.80
N LEU A 194 24.69 -32.02 -31.74
CA LEU A 194 25.76 -32.00 -30.75
C LEU A 194 25.13 -32.16 -29.39
N VAL A 195 25.52 -33.19 -28.65
CA VAL A 195 25.06 -33.40 -27.26
C VAL A 195 26.30 -33.58 -26.40
N GLY A 196 26.33 -32.90 -25.27
CA GLY A 196 27.45 -32.98 -24.35
C GLY A 196 27.09 -32.64 -22.91
N ALA A 197 28.03 -32.92 -22.03
CA ALA A 197 27.97 -32.51 -20.63
C ALA A 197 29.29 -31.84 -20.25
N GLN A 198 29.20 -30.75 -19.51
CA GLN A 198 30.34 -29.98 -19.03
C GLN A 198 30.28 -29.90 -17.50
N LEU A 199 31.36 -30.37 -16.85
CA LEU A 199 31.61 -30.21 -15.43
C LEU A 199 32.49 -28.98 -15.21
N SER A 200 32.03 -28.01 -14.46
CA SER A 200 32.79 -26.82 -14.08
C SER A 200 32.90 -26.71 -12.56
N TRP A 201 34.13 -26.54 -12.07
CA TRP A 201 34.39 -26.36 -10.65
C TRP A 201 35.45 -25.29 -10.43
N SER A 202 35.13 -24.27 -9.70
CA SER A 202 36.06 -23.23 -9.30
C SER A 202 36.57 -23.52 -7.90
N VAL A 203 37.77 -24.08 -7.78
CA VAL A 203 38.40 -24.44 -6.50
C VAL A 203 38.84 -23.19 -5.75
N PHE A 204 39.26 -22.15 -6.46
CA PHE A 204 39.67 -20.87 -5.90
C PHE A 204 39.29 -19.75 -6.86
N ASP A 205 38.56 -18.75 -6.35
CA ASP A 205 38.05 -17.60 -7.10
C ASP A 205 38.43 -16.24 -6.46
N GLY A 206 39.55 -16.21 -5.72
CA GLY A 206 40.01 -15.00 -5.04
C GLY A 206 39.08 -14.53 -3.91
N TYR A 207 38.53 -15.46 -3.13
CA TYR A 207 37.59 -15.19 -2.01
C TYR A 207 36.22 -14.65 -2.40
N LYS A 208 35.91 -14.56 -3.68
CA LYS A 208 34.63 -14.03 -4.20
C LYS A 208 33.42 -14.84 -3.70
N SER A 209 33.50 -16.17 -3.73
CA SER A 209 32.43 -17.05 -3.24
C SER A 209 32.24 -16.95 -1.73
N ILE A 210 33.33 -16.79 -0.97
CA ILE A 210 33.28 -16.56 0.49
C ILE A 210 32.59 -15.22 0.78
N GLY A 211 33.00 -14.14 0.11
CA GLY A 211 32.36 -12.82 0.28
C GLY A 211 30.86 -12.83 -0.06
N LYS A 212 30.45 -13.57 -1.10
CA LYS A 212 29.03 -13.75 -1.43
C LYS A 212 28.26 -14.51 -0.34
N MET A 213 28.86 -15.55 0.22
CA MET A 213 28.25 -16.35 1.29
C MET A 213 28.11 -15.51 2.57
N GLU A 214 29.16 -14.78 2.97
CA GLU A 214 29.10 -13.90 4.17
C GLU A 214 28.06 -12.77 3.99
N LYS A 215 27.98 -12.18 2.79
CA LYS A 215 26.92 -11.23 2.46
C LYS A 215 25.53 -11.87 2.60
N ALA A 216 25.29 -13.02 2.00
CA ALA A 216 24.01 -13.72 2.08
C ALA A 216 23.64 -14.10 3.53
N LYS A 217 24.64 -14.42 4.37
CA LYS A 217 24.46 -14.67 5.80
C LYS A 217 24.04 -13.40 6.55
N ALA A 218 24.69 -12.28 6.28
CA ALA A 218 24.32 -10.99 6.87
C ALA A 218 22.92 -10.54 6.44
N ASP A 219 22.56 -10.71 5.15
CA ASP A 219 21.26 -10.39 4.61
C ASP A 219 20.14 -11.25 5.27
N PHE A 220 20.42 -12.54 5.52
CA PHE A 220 19.50 -13.43 6.24
C PHE A 220 19.32 -12.98 7.71
N GLN A 221 20.41 -12.75 8.44
CA GLN A 221 20.34 -12.27 9.83
C GLN A 221 19.59 -10.95 9.94
N LYS A 222 19.84 -10.02 9.01
CA LYS A 222 19.10 -8.76 8.92
C LYS A 222 17.62 -9.01 8.76
N SER A 223 17.22 -9.90 7.84
CA SER A 223 15.80 -10.20 7.59
C SER A 223 15.10 -10.82 8.81
N GLU A 224 15.80 -11.64 9.60
CA GLU A 224 15.27 -12.20 10.85
C GLU A 224 15.02 -11.11 11.90
N ILE A 225 15.98 -10.19 12.07
CA ILE A 225 15.84 -9.08 13.01
C ILE A 225 14.71 -8.16 12.61
N GLU A 226 14.60 -7.80 11.31
CA GLU A 226 13.52 -6.98 10.78
C GLU A 226 12.15 -7.63 10.99
N ASN A 227 12.04 -8.95 10.80
CA ASN A 227 10.82 -9.70 11.06
C ASN A 227 10.42 -9.68 12.53
N GLN A 228 11.39 -9.90 13.43
CA GLN A 228 11.17 -9.83 14.89
C GLN A 228 10.73 -8.42 15.32
N GLN A 229 11.42 -7.40 14.83
CA GLN A 229 11.09 -5.99 15.09
C GLN A 229 9.69 -5.64 14.60
N TYR A 230 9.33 -6.07 13.39
CA TYR A 230 8.00 -5.83 12.84
C TYR A 230 6.89 -6.49 13.68
N LYS A 231 7.11 -7.75 14.10
CA LYS A 231 6.18 -8.45 15.02
C LYS A 231 6.03 -7.72 16.37
N ALA A 232 7.13 -7.24 16.93
CA ALA A 232 7.10 -6.50 18.20
C ALA A 232 6.38 -5.13 18.08
N GLN A 233 6.57 -4.41 16.96
CA GLN A 233 5.88 -3.14 16.72
C GLN A 233 4.39 -3.31 16.41
N SER A 234 3.98 -4.51 16.05
CA SER A 234 2.59 -4.81 15.68
C SER A 234 1.75 -5.31 16.85
N GLN A 235 2.37 -5.59 18.01
CA GLN A 235 1.71 -5.92 19.29
C GLN A 235 1.21 -4.66 20.00
#